data_d7838f52ec269427878ca6b2296e999b
#
_entry.id   d7838f52ec269427878ca6b2296e999b
#
_cell.length_a   1.000
_cell.length_b   1.000
_cell.length_c   1.000
_cell.angle_alpha   90.00
_cell.angle_beta   90.00
_cell.angle_gamma   90.00
#
_symmetry.space_group_name_H-M   'P 1'
#
loop_
_entity.id
_entity.type
_entity.pdbx_description
1 polymer ?
#
loop_
_entity_poly.entity_id
_entity_poly.type
_entity_poly.pdbx_seq_one_letter_code
_entity_poly.pdbx_strand_id
1 'polypeptide(L)'
;MFLDFGPILEEWEADFGRTYVLGNDPMKHKLKNDIELAWHEAKNWFSKQTRLTGAEFWHYVVDLAKKYGYAYGGQLAGHLIGHFPHERLDPENYGLYVHPENPNDMFLADANGNKREWILEIHFVDRDKKIGGFFEQLLT
;
A
#
# COMPACT_ATOMS: atom_id res chain seq x y z
N MET A 1 15.87 8.26 0.95
CA MET A 1 16.27 7.02 0.23
C MET A 1 15.15 6.01 0.40
N PHE A 2 14.77 5.35 -0.67
CA PHE A 2 13.80 4.26 -0.64
C PHE A 2 14.56 2.94 -0.66
N LEU A 3 14.11 1.99 0.12
CA LEU A 3 14.52 0.59 0.02
C LEU A 3 13.27 -0.24 -0.19
N ASP A 4 13.31 -1.06 -1.19
CA ASP A 4 12.24 -1.95 -1.60
C ASP A 4 12.86 -3.34 -1.82
N PHE A 5 12.26 -4.37 -1.23
CA PHE A 5 12.79 -5.73 -1.21
C PHE A 5 11.67 -6.73 -1.51
N GLY A 6 11.85 -7.52 -2.54
CA GLY A 6 11.01 -8.66 -2.88
C GLY A 6 11.73 -10.00 -2.64
N PRO A 7 12.01 -10.42 -1.40
CA PRO A 7 12.62 -11.71 -1.15
C PRO A 7 11.63 -12.84 -1.47
N ILE A 8 12.16 -13.92 -2.02
CA ILE A 8 11.39 -15.09 -2.40
C ILE A 8 11.72 -16.24 -1.46
N LEU A 9 10.68 -16.85 -0.88
CA LEU A 9 10.79 -18.04 -0.05
C LEU A 9 9.71 -19.05 -0.48
N GLU A 10 10.12 -20.24 -0.89
CA GLU A 10 9.22 -21.37 -1.23
C GLU A 10 8.07 -20.99 -2.18
N GLU A 11 8.35 -20.33 -3.29
CA GLU A 11 7.36 -19.89 -4.31
C GLU A 11 6.52 -18.66 -3.91
N TRP A 12 6.71 -18.09 -2.72
CA TRP A 12 6.06 -16.86 -2.29
C TRP A 12 7.01 -15.68 -2.36
N GLU A 13 6.55 -14.60 -2.96
CA GLU A 13 7.24 -13.31 -2.94
C GLU A 13 6.73 -12.50 -1.75
N ALA A 14 7.64 -12.07 -0.87
CA ALA A 14 7.34 -11.05 0.11
C ALA A 14 7.64 -9.69 -0.52
N ASP A 15 6.81 -8.71 -0.25
CA ASP A 15 6.98 -7.34 -0.71
C ASP A 15 7.03 -6.41 0.49
N PHE A 16 8.14 -5.68 0.61
CA PHE A 16 8.40 -4.81 1.74
C PHE A 16 9.19 -3.59 1.30
N GLY A 17 8.61 -2.43 1.45
CA GLY A 17 9.23 -1.17 1.09
C GLY A 17 9.19 -0.13 2.21
N ARG A 18 10.24 0.69 2.28
CA ARG A 18 10.38 1.69 3.33
C ARG A 18 11.22 2.88 2.91
N THR A 19 10.83 4.05 3.39
CA THR A 19 11.64 5.26 3.30
C THR A 19 12.62 5.37 4.47
N TYR A 20 13.89 5.63 4.14
CA TYR A 20 14.93 5.99 5.10
C TYR A 20 15.37 7.43 4.90
N VAL A 21 15.56 8.15 6.00
CA VAL A 21 16.06 9.53 5.98
C VAL A 21 17.52 9.52 6.40
N LEU A 22 18.38 10.02 5.51
CA LEU A 22 19.78 10.28 5.81
C LEU A 22 19.92 11.74 6.24
N GLY A 23 20.62 11.97 7.36
CA GLY A 23 20.77 13.29 7.95
C GLY A 23 19.65 13.69 8.91
N ASN A 24 19.64 14.95 9.32
CA ASN A 24 18.84 15.45 10.44
C ASN A 24 17.71 16.39 10.01
N ASP A 25 17.23 16.31 8.79
CA ASP A 25 16.10 17.15 8.31
C ASP A 25 14.80 16.74 9.03
N PRO A 26 14.27 17.61 9.93
CA PRO A 26 13.11 17.26 10.74
C PRO A 26 11.84 17.03 9.93
N MET A 27 11.71 17.69 8.77
CA MET A 27 10.55 17.56 7.89
C MET A 27 10.51 16.19 7.22
N LYS A 28 11.68 15.69 6.79
CA LYS A 28 11.80 14.35 6.19
C LYS A 28 11.55 13.26 7.23
N HIS A 29 12.08 13.43 8.44
CA HIS A 29 11.81 12.50 9.54
C HIS A 29 10.34 12.47 9.93
N LYS A 30 9.69 13.66 9.99
CA LYS A 30 8.25 13.73 10.26
C LYS A 30 7.46 12.99 9.18
N LEU A 31 7.70 13.27 7.89
CA LEU A 31 7.00 12.63 6.78
C LEU A 31 7.17 11.10 6.84
N LYS A 32 8.39 10.61 7.02
CA LYS A 32 8.70 9.18 7.16
C LYS A 32 7.89 8.55 8.30
N ASN A 33 7.85 9.18 9.48
CA ASN A 33 7.11 8.65 10.63
C ASN A 33 5.59 8.69 10.40
N ASP A 34 5.09 9.75 9.80
CA ASP A 34 3.66 9.89 9.49
C ASP A 34 3.18 8.82 8.50
N ILE A 35 3.99 8.45 7.52
CA ILE A 35 3.64 7.36 6.58
C ILE A 35 3.49 6.03 7.32
N GLU A 36 4.42 5.68 8.18
CA GLU A 36 4.36 4.43 8.96
C GLU A 36 3.16 4.42 9.89
N LEU A 37 2.87 5.53 10.58
CA LEU A 37 1.68 5.67 11.43
C LEU A 37 0.40 5.52 10.62
N ALA A 38 0.32 6.15 9.46
CA ALA A 38 -0.83 6.06 8.56
C ALA A 38 -1.03 4.63 8.04
N TRP A 39 0.04 3.92 7.73
CA TRP A 39 -0.03 2.52 7.32
C TRP A 39 -0.63 1.64 8.42
N HIS A 40 -0.17 1.79 9.66
CA HIS A 40 -0.72 1.04 10.79
C HIS A 40 -2.18 1.43 11.09
N GLU A 41 -2.54 2.71 10.94
CA GLU A 41 -3.92 3.16 11.07
C GLU A 41 -4.81 2.51 9.99
N ALA A 42 -4.35 2.48 8.73
CA ALA A 42 -5.07 1.85 7.63
C ALA A 42 -5.23 0.34 7.83
N LYS A 43 -4.18 -0.37 8.27
CA LYS A 43 -4.25 -1.80 8.59
C LYS A 43 -5.26 -2.09 9.71
N ASN A 44 -5.22 -1.30 10.78
CA ASN A 44 -6.17 -1.43 11.90
C ASN A 44 -7.62 -1.14 11.47
N TRP A 45 -7.82 -0.17 10.58
CA TRP A 45 -9.14 0.12 10.02
C TRP A 45 -9.61 -1.02 9.09
N PHE A 46 -8.75 -1.50 8.21
CA PHE A 46 -9.02 -2.62 7.30
C PHE A 46 -9.42 -3.89 8.07
N SER A 47 -8.73 -4.22 9.15
CA SER A 47 -8.98 -5.43 9.95
C SER A 47 -10.37 -5.48 10.60
N LYS A 48 -11.08 -4.35 10.66
CA LYS A 48 -12.44 -4.24 11.21
C LYS A 48 -13.53 -4.35 10.14
N GLN A 49 -13.12 -4.43 8.86
CA GLN A 49 -14.07 -4.56 7.75
C GLN A 49 -14.40 -6.02 7.50
N THR A 50 -15.61 -6.28 7.07
CA THR A 50 -16.07 -7.61 6.61
C THR A 50 -16.37 -7.63 5.12
N ARG A 51 -16.48 -6.44 4.53
CA ARG A 51 -16.64 -6.18 3.11
C ARG A 51 -16.01 -4.83 2.80
N LEU A 52 -15.23 -4.78 1.76
CA LEU A 52 -14.56 -3.54 1.32
C LEU A 52 -14.09 -3.70 -0.12
N THR A 53 -14.46 -2.78 -0.99
CA THR A 53 -13.92 -2.77 -2.36
C THR A 53 -12.53 -2.14 -2.41
N GLY A 54 -11.75 -2.49 -3.43
CA GLY A 54 -10.45 -1.85 -3.66
C GLY A 54 -10.58 -0.34 -3.84
N ALA A 55 -11.66 0.13 -4.49
CA ALA A 55 -11.95 1.55 -4.66
C ALA A 55 -12.23 2.26 -3.33
N GLU A 56 -13.06 1.67 -2.48
CA GLU A 56 -13.35 2.24 -1.15
C GLU A 56 -12.09 2.34 -0.29
N PHE A 57 -11.24 1.33 -0.34
CA PHE A 57 -10.00 1.36 0.43
C PHE A 57 -9.00 2.37 -0.13
N TRP A 58 -8.90 2.51 -1.46
CA TRP A 58 -8.09 3.55 -2.08
C TRP A 58 -8.52 4.95 -1.64
N HIS A 59 -9.83 5.24 -1.66
CA HIS A 59 -10.36 6.53 -1.19
C HIS A 59 -10.05 6.77 0.28
N TYR A 60 -10.17 5.76 1.12
CA TYR A 60 -9.80 5.86 2.53
C TYR A 60 -8.32 6.24 2.71
N VAL A 61 -7.42 5.59 1.97
CA VAL A 61 -5.97 5.86 2.06
C VAL A 61 -5.63 7.27 1.56
N VAL A 62 -6.28 7.74 0.48
CA VAL A 62 -6.13 9.11 -0.01
C VAL A 62 -6.61 10.14 1.01
N ASP A 63 -7.73 9.89 1.67
CA ASP A 63 -8.24 10.78 2.71
C ASP A 63 -7.36 10.75 3.96
N LEU A 64 -6.74 9.61 4.26
CA LEU A 64 -5.76 9.48 5.32
C LEU A 64 -4.52 10.34 5.05
N ALA A 65 -4.03 10.40 3.80
CA ALA A 65 -2.95 11.31 3.42
C ALA A 65 -3.31 12.78 3.73
N LYS A 66 -4.51 13.22 3.35
CA LYS A 66 -5.02 14.57 3.66
C LYS A 66 -5.09 14.83 5.17
N LYS A 67 -5.56 13.84 5.95
CA LYS A 67 -5.62 13.92 7.43
C LYS A 67 -4.24 14.17 8.04
N TYR A 68 -3.20 13.57 7.48
CA TYR A 68 -1.80 13.79 7.92
C TYR A 68 -1.16 15.05 7.32
N GLY A 69 -1.87 15.78 6.44
CA GLY A 69 -1.40 17.03 5.84
C GLY A 69 -0.58 16.85 4.58
N TYR A 70 -0.74 15.72 3.88
CA TYR A 70 -0.01 15.41 2.64
C TYR A 70 -0.95 15.17 1.46
N ALA A 71 -0.40 15.23 0.25
CA ALA A 71 -1.03 14.66 -0.93
C ALA A 71 -0.68 13.17 -1.05
N TYR A 72 -1.60 12.38 -1.60
CA TYR A 72 -1.28 11.02 -1.99
C TYR A 72 -0.44 11.03 -3.27
N GLY A 73 0.66 10.25 -3.29
CA GLY A 73 1.65 10.29 -4.37
C GLY A 73 1.56 9.13 -5.37
N GLY A 74 0.77 8.08 -5.07
CA GLY A 74 0.61 6.90 -5.92
C GLY A 74 -0.63 6.94 -6.81
N GLN A 75 -0.66 6.11 -7.85
CA GLN A 75 -1.86 5.84 -8.64
C GLN A 75 -2.69 4.71 -8.03
N LEU A 76 -2.06 3.83 -7.29
CA LEU A 76 -2.66 2.73 -6.54
C LEU A 76 -2.16 2.77 -5.09
N ALA A 77 -2.80 2.03 -4.20
CA ALA A 77 -2.44 1.95 -2.79
C ALA A 77 -2.15 0.50 -2.34
N GLY A 78 -1.79 -0.36 -3.28
CA GLY A 78 -1.44 -1.74 -3.01
C GLY A 78 -1.94 -2.70 -4.09
N HIS A 79 -1.58 -3.97 -3.94
CA HIS A 79 -1.86 -5.02 -4.90
C HIS A 79 -1.97 -6.38 -4.24
N LEU A 80 -2.49 -7.36 -4.98
CA LEU A 80 -2.45 -8.76 -4.58
C LEU A 80 -1.01 -9.29 -4.63
N ILE A 81 -0.70 -10.20 -3.71
CA ILE A 81 0.51 -11.03 -3.82
C ILE A 81 0.25 -12.13 -4.83
N GLY A 82 1.14 -12.27 -5.83
CA GLY A 82 1.17 -13.36 -6.80
C GLY A 82 2.07 -14.51 -6.36
N HIS A 83 1.88 -15.67 -7.00
CA HIS A 83 2.82 -16.79 -6.89
C HIS A 83 4.09 -16.52 -7.69
N PHE A 84 5.22 -16.94 -7.14
CA PHE A 84 6.50 -16.96 -7.88
C PHE A 84 6.51 -18.10 -8.93
N PRO A 85 7.20 -17.94 -10.10
CA PRO A 85 7.99 -16.78 -10.51
C PRO A 85 7.18 -15.73 -11.26
N HIS A 86 7.05 -14.57 -10.69
CA HIS A 86 6.57 -13.35 -11.33
C HIS A 86 5.28 -13.55 -12.15
N GLU A 87 4.17 -13.93 -11.49
CA GLU A 87 2.90 -13.52 -12.03
C GLU A 87 2.91 -11.99 -12.04
N ARG A 88 3.34 -11.44 -13.15
CA ARG A 88 3.14 -10.01 -13.38
C ARG A 88 1.66 -9.77 -13.30
N LEU A 89 1.24 -9.12 -12.25
CA LEU A 89 -0.12 -8.65 -12.15
C LEU A 89 -0.41 -7.84 -13.42
N ASP A 90 -1.47 -8.19 -14.10
CA ASP A 90 -1.90 -7.46 -15.31
C ASP A 90 -2.21 -6.01 -14.89
N PRO A 91 -1.44 -5.01 -15.37
CA PRO A 91 -1.62 -3.63 -14.99
C PRO A 91 -2.96 -3.04 -15.44
N GLU A 92 -3.64 -3.68 -16.40
CA GLU A 92 -4.96 -3.29 -16.89
C GLU A 92 -6.11 -3.94 -16.10
N ASN A 93 -5.81 -4.95 -15.28
CA ASN A 93 -6.79 -5.61 -14.42
C ASN A 93 -6.86 -4.93 -13.04
N TYR A 94 -7.60 -3.85 -12.95
CA TYR A 94 -7.76 -3.09 -11.70
C TYR A 94 -8.27 -3.92 -10.51
N GLY A 95 -8.93 -5.06 -10.77
CA GLY A 95 -9.36 -6.00 -9.74
C GLY A 95 -8.24 -6.61 -8.90
N LEU A 96 -6.98 -6.48 -9.34
CA LEU A 96 -5.77 -6.96 -8.65
C LEU A 96 -5.13 -5.88 -7.76
N TYR A 97 -5.66 -4.66 -7.75
CA TYR A 97 -5.06 -3.51 -7.10
C TYR A 97 -6.02 -2.80 -6.15
N VAL A 98 -5.46 -2.14 -5.13
CA VAL A 98 -6.16 -1.10 -4.37
C VAL A 98 -6.16 0.16 -5.24
N HIS A 99 -7.20 0.29 -6.07
CA HIS A 99 -7.29 1.28 -7.15
C HIS A 99 -8.69 1.89 -7.19
N PRO A 100 -8.85 3.19 -7.56
CA PRO A 100 -10.17 3.85 -7.57
C PRO A 100 -11.19 3.21 -8.51
N GLU A 101 -10.74 2.44 -9.50
CA GLU A 101 -11.61 1.73 -10.44
C GLU A 101 -11.80 0.24 -10.08
N ASN A 102 -11.36 -0.22 -8.91
CA ASN A 102 -11.57 -1.60 -8.48
C ASN A 102 -12.88 -1.74 -7.69
N PRO A 103 -13.98 -2.26 -8.30
CA PRO A 103 -15.27 -2.45 -7.64
C PRO A 103 -15.34 -3.77 -6.85
N ASN A 104 -14.31 -4.62 -6.93
CA ASN A 104 -14.34 -5.95 -6.35
C ASN A 104 -14.09 -5.90 -4.84
N ASP A 105 -14.82 -6.75 -4.11
CA ASP A 105 -14.58 -6.94 -2.69
C ASP A 105 -13.21 -7.60 -2.45
N MET A 106 -12.40 -6.96 -1.64
CA MET A 106 -11.04 -7.43 -1.30
C MET A 106 -11.02 -8.72 -0.48
N PHE A 107 -12.14 -9.08 0.15
CA PHE A 107 -12.29 -10.31 0.95
C PHE A 107 -12.78 -11.51 0.15
N LEU A 108 -13.04 -11.37 -1.15
CA LEU A 108 -13.36 -12.50 -2.00
C LEU A 108 -12.19 -13.47 -2.08
N ALA A 109 -12.50 -14.76 -2.01
CA ALA A 109 -11.53 -15.82 -2.24
C ALA A 109 -11.03 -15.82 -3.71
N ASP A 110 -9.87 -16.43 -3.92
CA ASP A 110 -9.37 -16.72 -5.26
C ASP A 110 -10.19 -17.83 -5.95
N ALA A 111 -9.83 -18.17 -7.20
CA ALA A 111 -10.51 -19.22 -7.97
C ALA A 111 -10.42 -20.62 -7.32
N ASN A 112 -9.48 -20.84 -6.41
CA ASN A 112 -9.26 -22.09 -5.69
C ASN A 112 -9.93 -22.09 -4.30
N GLY A 113 -10.58 -20.98 -3.92
CA GLY A 113 -11.22 -20.82 -2.62
C GLY A 113 -10.28 -20.37 -1.49
N ASN A 114 -9.06 -19.97 -1.82
CA ASN A 114 -8.10 -19.48 -0.83
C ASN A 114 -8.34 -18.00 -0.53
N LYS A 115 -8.00 -17.57 0.68
CA LYS A 115 -7.95 -16.16 1.06
C LYS A 115 -6.93 -15.44 0.18
N ARG A 116 -7.31 -14.26 -0.30
CA ARG A 116 -6.39 -13.38 -1.02
C ARG A 116 -5.51 -12.62 -0.03
N GLU A 117 -4.23 -12.53 -0.35
CA GLU A 117 -3.25 -11.76 0.41
C GLU A 117 -2.96 -10.45 -0.31
N TRP A 118 -3.00 -9.35 0.45
CA TRP A 118 -2.84 -8.00 -0.08
C TRP A 118 -1.62 -7.32 0.50
N ILE A 119 -0.94 -6.56 -0.34
CA ILE A 119 0.04 -5.55 0.06
C ILE A 119 -0.66 -4.20 0.17
N LEU A 120 -0.30 -3.42 1.16
CA LEU A 120 -0.67 -2.02 1.28
C LEU A 120 0.56 -1.16 1.11
N GLU A 121 0.50 -0.22 0.15
CA GLU A 121 1.51 0.80 -0.11
C GLU A 121 0.93 2.17 0.22
N ILE A 122 1.61 2.95 1.05
CA ILE A 122 1.23 4.34 1.32
C ILE A 122 2.32 5.27 0.81
N HIS A 123 1.92 6.20 -0.05
CA HIS A 123 2.78 7.22 -0.66
C HIS A 123 2.33 8.61 -0.21
N PHE A 124 3.14 9.28 0.60
CA PHE A 124 2.89 10.67 0.98
C PHE A 124 3.81 11.62 0.24
N VAL A 125 3.27 12.74 -0.21
CA VAL A 125 4.00 13.79 -0.93
C VAL A 125 3.66 15.16 -0.35
N ASP A 126 4.68 15.92 0.00
CA ASP A 126 4.59 17.35 0.26
C ASP A 126 5.13 18.09 -0.99
N ARG A 127 4.21 18.61 -1.80
CA ARG A 127 4.54 19.24 -3.08
C ARG A 127 5.30 20.56 -2.92
N ASP A 128 4.99 21.32 -1.87
CA ASP A 128 5.60 22.60 -1.60
C ASP A 128 7.05 22.44 -1.18
N LYS A 129 7.34 21.44 -0.36
CA LYS A 129 8.68 21.11 0.11
C LYS A 129 9.44 20.17 -0.82
N LYS A 130 8.76 19.64 -1.87
CA LYS A 130 9.33 18.68 -2.84
C LYS A 130 9.95 17.45 -2.15
N ILE A 131 9.28 16.93 -1.14
CA ILE A 131 9.64 15.70 -0.45
C ILE A 131 8.53 14.68 -0.58
N GLY A 132 8.89 13.42 -0.58
CA GLY A 132 7.95 12.31 -0.61
C GLY A 132 8.57 11.07 0.00
N GLY A 133 7.72 10.11 0.30
CA GLY A 133 8.12 8.83 0.85
C GLY A 133 7.05 7.78 0.68
N PHE A 134 7.41 6.53 0.96
CA PHE A 134 6.47 5.42 0.97
C PHE A 134 6.79 4.43 2.08
N PHE A 135 5.79 3.64 2.41
CA PHE A 135 5.89 2.48 3.27
C PHE A 135 4.96 1.39 2.72
N GLU A 136 5.50 0.20 2.60
CA GLU A 136 4.85 -0.95 1.97
C GLU A 136 5.07 -2.20 2.81
N GLN A 137 4.00 -2.95 3.03
CA GLN A 137 4.04 -4.21 3.78
C GLN A 137 2.78 -5.05 3.54
N LEU A 138 2.85 -6.32 3.96
CA LEU A 138 1.71 -7.22 3.99
C LEU A 138 0.59 -6.67 4.87
N LEU A 139 -0.58 -6.48 4.25
CA LEU A 139 -1.79 -5.97 4.90
C LEU A 139 -2.56 -7.09 5.63
N THR A 140 -2.70 -8.24 4.99
CA THR A 140 -3.54 -9.37 5.43
C THR A 140 -2.76 -10.52 6.04
#